data_e60e8ff37bae3a017c02d099ad7e5614
#
_entry.id   e60e8ff37bae3a017c02d099ad7e5614
#
_cell.length_a   1.000
_cell.length_b   1.000
_cell.length_c   1.000
_cell.angle_alpha   90.00
_cell.angle_beta   90.00
_cell.angle_gamma   90.00
#
_symmetry.space_group_name_H-M   'P 1'
#
loop_
_entity.id
_entity.type
_entity.pdbx_description
1 polymer ?
#
loop_
_entity_poly.entity_id
_entity_poly.type
_entity_poly.pdbx_seq_one_letter_code
_entity_poly.pdbx_strand_id
1 'polypeptide(L)'
;MDHETFARTQREEVDIIFHLCRAAWPHLIARGGGAIVNTASTAAKRASAGQGMLAHSAAKAAVIAMTRQYATEGAPHGIRANTISPGMIRSAQTEPLMQQPGWTERAVSRQLIKRIGEPQDVVYAALFLASDESALITGTDLGVDGGTLAA
;
A
#
# COMPACT_ATOMS: atom_id res chain seq x y z
N MET A 1 9.45 -10.58 18.16
CA MET A 1 9.07 -9.14 18.10
C MET A 1 8.59 -8.75 19.47
N ASP A 2 9.11 -7.67 20.02
CA ASP A 2 8.66 -7.08 21.28
C ASP A 2 7.46 -6.13 21.07
N HIS A 3 6.82 -5.75 22.19
CA HIS A 3 5.64 -4.89 22.17
C HIS A 3 5.95 -3.48 21.64
N GLU A 4 7.12 -2.94 21.96
CA GLU A 4 7.52 -1.59 21.54
C GLU A 4 7.67 -1.49 20.03
N THR A 5 8.36 -2.46 19.41
CA THR A 5 8.49 -2.57 17.96
C THR A 5 7.13 -2.69 17.27
N PHE A 6 6.22 -3.51 17.82
CA PHE A 6 4.86 -3.64 17.29
C PHE A 6 4.12 -2.29 17.38
N ALA A 7 4.09 -1.66 18.55
CA ALA A 7 3.39 -0.40 18.77
C ALA A 7 3.95 0.75 17.91
N ARG A 8 5.28 0.81 17.75
CA ARG A 8 5.92 1.79 16.87
C ARG A 8 5.47 1.61 15.43
N THR A 9 5.48 0.38 14.92
CA THR A 9 5.03 0.10 13.54
C THR A 9 3.57 0.52 13.34
N GLN A 10 2.69 0.28 14.33
CA GLN A 10 1.30 0.73 14.22
C GLN A 10 1.21 2.26 14.12
N ARG A 11 1.95 3.00 14.96
CA ARG A 11 1.98 4.47 14.90
C ARG A 11 2.52 4.98 13.55
N GLU A 12 3.61 4.41 13.08
CA GLU A 12 4.29 4.86 11.87
C GLU A 12 3.57 4.49 10.57
N GLU A 13 2.77 3.41 10.57
CA GLU A 13 2.13 2.91 9.35
C GLU A 13 0.60 3.01 9.34
N VAL A 14 -0.05 3.13 10.50
CA VAL A 14 -1.52 3.21 10.61
C VAL A 14 -1.97 4.59 11.08
N ASP A 15 -1.46 5.04 12.25
CA ASP A 15 -1.91 6.32 12.83
C ASP A 15 -1.62 7.49 11.90
N ILE A 16 -0.48 7.47 11.19
CA ILE A 16 -0.15 8.52 10.20
C ILE A 16 -1.20 8.62 9.10
N ILE A 17 -1.71 7.49 8.59
CA ILE A 17 -2.77 7.47 7.57
C ILE A 17 -4.06 8.07 8.14
N PHE A 18 -4.44 7.67 9.35
CA PHE A 18 -5.62 8.23 10.02
C PHE A 18 -5.50 9.75 10.19
N HIS A 19 -4.39 10.23 10.72
CA HIS A 19 -4.19 11.66 10.96
C HIS A 19 -4.18 12.49 9.67
N LEU A 20 -3.53 12.01 8.62
CA LEU A 20 -3.50 12.68 7.32
C LEU A 20 -4.88 12.72 6.67
N CYS A 21 -5.60 11.59 6.63
CA CYS A 21 -6.94 11.53 6.08
C CYS A 21 -7.90 12.42 6.87
N ARG A 22 -7.84 12.39 8.22
CA ARG A 22 -8.65 13.26 9.08
C ARG A 22 -8.41 14.74 8.81
N ALA A 23 -7.14 15.13 8.66
CA ALA A 23 -6.77 16.53 8.38
C ALA A 23 -7.25 16.97 6.98
N ALA A 24 -7.12 16.09 5.98
CA ALA A 24 -7.53 16.39 4.61
C ALA A 24 -9.06 16.39 4.41
N TRP A 25 -9.81 15.65 5.23
CA TRP A 25 -11.23 15.37 5.05
C TRP A 25 -12.11 16.60 4.85
N PRO A 26 -12.09 17.63 5.74
CA PRO A 26 -12.89 18.82 5.56
C PRO A 26 -12.56 19.59 4.29
N HIS A 27 -11.31 19.56 3.85
CA HIS A 27 -10.88 20.22 2.61
C HIS A 27 -11.37 19.49 1.37
N LEU A 28 -11.40 18.15 1.39
CA LEU A 28 -11.97 17.34 0.32
C LEU A 28 -13.48 17.56 0.20
N ILE A 29 -14.21 17.63 1.32
CA ILE A 29 -15.65 17.96 1.33
C ILE A 29 -15.89 19.37 0.78
N ALA A 30 -15.15 20.37 1.27
CA ALA A 30 -15.30 21.77 0.83
C ALA A 30 -15.01 21.95 -0.66
N ARG A 31 -14.11 21.14 -1.22
CA ARG A 31 -13.81 21.11 -2.66
C ARG A 31 -14.90 20.41 -3.49
N GLY A 32 -15.77 19.62 -2.88
CA GLY A 32 -16.78 18.80 -3.56
C GLY A 32 -16.26 17.45 -4.07
N GLY A 33 -15.19 16.92 -3.47
CA GLY A 33 -14.66 15.60 -3.80
C GLY A 33 -13.14 15.54 -3.89
N GLY A 34 -12.64 14.38 -4.30
CA GLY A 34 -11.22 14.14 -4.50
C GLY A 34 -10.86 12.66 -4.45
N ALA A 35 -9.56 12.37 -4.45
CA ALA A 35 -9.05 11.01 -4.38
C ALA A 35 -8.04 10.84 -3.23
N ILE A 36 -8.23 9.80 -2.43
CA ILE A 36 -7.29 9.32 -1.43
C ILE A 36 -6.63 8.06 -2.00
N VAL A 37 -5.30 8.05 -2.03
CA VAL A 37 -4.52 6.87 -2.42
C VAL A 37 -3.55 6.53 -1.30
N ASN A 38 -3.83 5.44 -0.58
CA ASN A 38 -3.01 4.96 0.52
C ASN A 38 -2.09 3.82 0.07
N THR A 39 -0.89 3.74 0.65
CA THR A 39 0.05 2.66 0.34
C THR A 39 -0.07 1.54 1.37
N ALA A 40 -0.60 0.40 0.91
CA ALA A 40 -0.62 -0.86 1.64
C ALA A 40 0.64 -1.72 1.29
N SER A 41 0.51 -3.03 1.20
CA SER A 41 1.58 -3.95 0.82
C SER A 41 0.97 -5.32 0.48
N THR A 42 1.65 -6.10 -0.35
CA THR A 42 1.34 -7.53 -0.53
C THR A 42 1.41 -8.31 0.79
N ALA A 43 2.21 -7.83 1.77
CA ALA A 43 2.30 -8.40 3.10
C ALA A 43 0.97 -8.35 3.89
N ALA A 44 0.04 -7.46 3.52
CA ALA A 44 -1.31 -7.42 4.07
C ALA A 44 -2.18 -8.62 3.68
N LYS A 45 -1.86 -9.26 2.56
CA LYS A 45 -2.66 -10.32 1.95
C LYS A 45 -1.97 -11.69 1.99
N ARG A 46 -0.66 -11.70 2.24
CA ARG A 46 0.14 -12.90 2.17
C ARG A 46 1.23 -12.93 3.23
N ALA A 47 1.33 -14.04 3.93
CA ALA A 47 2.42 -14.29 4.86
C ALA A 47 3.74 -14.56 4.12
N SER A 48 4.84 -14.09 4.69
CA SER A 48 6.20 -14.37 4.23
C SER A 48 6.96 -15.11 5.32
N ALA A 49 7.43 -16.33 5.03
CA ALA A 49 8.27 -17.08 5.95
C ALA A 49 9.64 -16.42 6.11
N GLY A 50 10.15 -16.39 7.35
CA GLY A 50 11.55 -16.01 7.64
C GLY A 50 11.82 -14.49 7.67
N GLN A 51 10.85 -13.63 7.51
CA GLN A 51 11.06 -12.16 7.46
C GLN A 51 10.57 -11.38 8.66
N GLY A 52 9.91 -12.02 9.65
CA GLY A 52 9.46 -11.33 10.86
C GLY A 52 8.47 -10.17 10.64
N MET A 53 7.62 -10.25 9.62
CA MET A 53 6.79 -9.14 9.14
C MET A 53 5.44 -8.97 9.86
N LEU A 54 5.24 -9.56 11.04
CA LEU A 54 3.94 -9.56 11.72
C LEU A 54 3.35 -8.16 11.89
N ALA A 55 4.12 -7.20 12.44
CA ALA A 55 3.64 -5.84 12.68
C ALA A 55 3.30 -5.12 11.38
N HIS A 56 4.19 -5.21 10.39
CA HIS A 56 3.98 -4.62 9.06
C HIS A 56 2.76 -5.21 8.36
N SER A 57 2.60 -6.53 8.36
CA SER A 57 1.44 -7.20 7.76
C SER A 57 0.13 -6.77 8.42
N ALA A 58 0.10 -6.70 9.76
CA ALA A 58 -1.07 -6.22 10.50
C ALA A 58 -1.38 -4.74 10.18
N ALA A 59 -0.36 -3.88 10.18
CA ALA A 59 -0.52 -2.46 9.86
C ALA A 59 -1.05 -2.26 8.42
N LYS A 60 -0.46 -2.94 7.44
CA LYS A 60 -0.89 -2.79 6.04
C LYS A 60 -2.27 -3.40 5.76
N ALA A 61 -2.68 -4.43 6.49
CA ALA A 61 -4.05 -4.92 6.47
C ALA A 61 -5.04 -3.90 7.06
N ALA A 62 -4.66 -3.23 8.15
CA ALA A 62 -5.45 -2.13 8.72
C ALA A 62 -5.61 -0.97 7.73
N VAL A 63 -4.56 -0.58 7.00
CA VAL A 63 -4.62 0.47 5.96
C VAL A 63 -5.62 0.12 4.87
N ILE A 64 -5.67 -1.14 4.39
CA ILE A 64 -6.66 -1.59 3.41
C ILE A 64 -8.08 -1.45 3.98
N ALA A 65 -8.31 -1.91 5.21
CA ALA A 65 -9.62 -1.85 5.85
C ALA A 65 -10.08 -0.41 6.07
N MET A 66 -9.22 0.47 6.60
CA MET A 66 -9.49 1.90 6.77
C MET A 66 -9.83 2.58 5.44
N THR A 67 -9.09 2.25 4.37
CA THR A 67 -9.31 2.87 3.06
C THR A 67 -10.67 2.48 2.47
N ARG A 68 -11.13 1.25 2.67
CA ARG A 68 -12.49 0.84 2.29
C ARG A 68 -13.55 1.62 3.07
N GLN A 69 -13.30 1.88 4.35
CA GLN A 69 -14.21 2.70 5.16
C GLN A 69 -14.21 4.16 4.70
N TYR A 70 -13.06 4.74 4.39
CA TYR A 70 -12.96 6.06 3.78
C TYR A 70 -13.69 6.15 2.44
N ALA A 71 -13.64 5.11 1.61
CA ALA A 71 -14.41 5.06 0.36
C ALA A 71 -15.92 5.11 0.61
N THR A 72 -16.40 4.37 1.61
CA THR A 72 -17.82 4.32 1.98
C THR A 72 -18.30 5.67 2.55
N GLU A 73 -17.56 6.23 3.50
CA GLU A 73 -17.90 7.50 4.14
C GLU A 73 -17.70 8.70 3.21
N GLY A 74 -16.76 8.60 2.28
CA GLY A 74 -16.45 9.64 1.31
C GLY A 74 -17.41 9.72 0.11
N ALA A 75 -18.10 8.62 -0.19
CA ALA A 75 -18.98 8.53 -1.36
C ALA A 75 -20.04 9.64 -1.44
N PRO A 76 -20.76 10.02 -0.35
CA PRO A 76 -21.73 11.12 -0.38
C PRO A 76 -21.10 12.48 -0.69
N HIS A 77 -19.79 12.61 -0.58
CA HIS A 77 -19.03 13.85 -0.78
C HIS A 77 -18.21 13.84 -2.08
N GLY A 78 -18.38 12.82 -2.94
CA GLY A 78 -17.57 12.67 -4.16
C GLY A 78 -16.11 12.32 -3.91
N ILE A 79 -15.79 11.76 -2.73
CA ILE A 79 -14.42 11.34 -2.38
C ILE A 79 -14.25 9.86 -2.71
N ARG A 80 -13.25 9.55 -3.52
CA ARG A 80 -12.79 8.17 -3.77
C ARG A 80 -11.62 7.83 -2.86
N ALA A 81 -11.52 6.59 -2.42
CA ALA A 81 -10.38 6.11 -1.63
C ALA A 81 -9.98 4.71 -2.08
N ASN A 82 -8.69 4.55 -2.40
CA ASN A 82 -8.13 3.29 -2.87
C ASN A 82 -6.78 3.01 -2.22
N THR A 83 -6.35 1.77 -2.19
CA THR A 83 -4.99 1.40 -1.82
C THR A 83 -4.21 0.88 -3.01
N ILE A 84 -2.89 1.06 -2.93
CA ILE A 84 -1.92 0.35 -3.75
C ILE A 84 -1.17 -0.61 -2.85
N SER A 85 -1.02 -1.86 -3.28
CA SER A 85 -0.23 -2.89 -2.60
C SER A 85 1.01 -3.22 -3.43
N PRO A 86 2.14 -2.54 -3.21
CA PRO A 86 3.40 -2.88 -3.85
C PRO A 86 3.89 -4.26 -3.41
N GLY A 87 4.53 -4.96 -4.34
CA GLY A 87 5.34 -6.13 -4.05
C GLY A 87 6.78 -5.76 -3.73
N MET A 88 7.72 -6.46 -4.35
CA MET A 88 9.15 -6.18 -4.19
C MET A 88 9.56 -5.02 -5.10
N ILE A 89 9.78 -3.85 -4.50
CA ILE A 89 10.14 -2.60 -5.19
C ILE A 89 11.53 -2.15 -4.74
N ARG A 90 12.34 -1.62 -5.66
CA ARG A 90 13.62 -0.97 -5.34
C ARG A 90 13.38 0.23 -4.44
N SER A 91 14.11 0.28 -3.34
CA SER A 91 14.03 1.36 -2.34
C SER A 91 15.34 1.42 -1.54
N ALA A 92 15.52 2.46 -0.75
CA ALA A 92 16.65 2.55 0.17
C ALA A 92 16.75 1.36 1.14
N GLN A 93 15.63 0.69 1.45
CA GLN A 93 15.60 -0.49 2.30
C GLN A 93 15.98 -1.78 1.54
N THR A 94 15.59 -1.92 0.28
CA THR A 94 15.81 -3.13 -0.52
C THR A 94 17.14 -3.09 -1.26
N GLU A 95 17.69 -1.93 -1.57
CA GLU A 95 18.92 -1.77 -2.33
C GLU A 95 20.15 -2.48 -1.71
N PRO A 96 20.40 -2.36 -0.39
CA PRO A 96 21.50 -3.12 0.24
C PRO A 96 21.28 -4.64 0.19
N LEU A 97 20.03 -5.10 0.20
CA LEU A 97 19.68 -6.52 0.12
C LEU A 97 19.94 -7.07 -1.29
N MET A 98 19.71 -6.26 -2.32
CA MET A 98 19.97 -6.64 -3.72
C MET A 98 21.45 -6.93 -4.03
N GLN A 99 22.36 -6.42 -3.20
CA GLN A 99 23.78 -6.72 -3.31
C GLN A 99 24.15 -8.13 -2.78
N GLN A 100 23.25 -8.80 -2.07
CA GLN A 100 23.49 -10.12 -1.53
C GLN A 100 23.30 -11.19 -2.61
N PRO A 101 24.25 -12.14 -2.77
CA PRO A 101 24.15 -13.21 -3.77
C PRO A 101 22.84 -14.00 -3.68
N GLY A 102 22.15 -14.14 -4.79
CA GLY A 102 20.90 -14.89 -4.89
C GLY A 102 19.70 -14.27 -4.20
N TRP A 103 19.81 -13.05 -3.65
CA TRP A 103 18.67 -12.40 -2.99
C TRP A 103 17.58 -12.00 -3.99
N THR A 104 17.98 -11.39 -5.12
CA THR A 104 17.06 -10.96 -6.16
C THR A 104 16.23 -12.13 -6.70
N GLU A 105 16.89 -13.24 -7.02
CA GLU A 105 16.24 -14.45 -7.53
C GLU A 105 15.21 -14.99 -6.52
N ARG A 106 15.58 -15.03 -5.24
CA ARG A 106 14.64 -15.43 -4.17
C ARG A 106 13.48 -14.45 -4.03
N ALA A 107 13.77 -13.15 -4.08
CA ALA A 107 12.76 -12.09 -3.92
C ALA A 107 11.69 -12.15 -5.02
N VAL A 108 12.09 -12.42 -6.27
CA VAL A 108 11.17 -12.50 -7.41
C VAL A 108 10.71 -13.93 -7.75
N SER A 109 11.12 -14.93 -6.98
CA SER A 109 10.86 -16.34 -7.29
C SER A 109 9.37 -16.64 -7.50
N ARG A 110 8.51 -15.98 -6.75
CA ARG A 110 7.05 -16.15 -6.81
C ARG A 110 6.33 -15.12 -7.68
N GLN A 111 7.02 -14.12 -8.22
CA GLN A 111 6.43 -13.20 -9.17
C GLN A 111 6.20 -13.89 -10.52
N LEU A 112 5.15 -13.54 -11.22
CA LEU A 112 4.95 -13.92 -12.61
C LEU A 112 5.89 -13.11 -13.52
N ILE A 113 6.05 -11.81 -13.23
CA ILE A 113 7.03 -10.92 -13.89
C ILE A 113 8.32 -10.94 -13.09
N LYS A 114 9.36 -11.60 -13.59
CA LYS A 114 10.61 -11.92 -12.90
C LYS A 114 11.60 -10.76 -12.83
N ARG A 115 11.19 -9.64 -12.26
CA ARG A 115 12.07 -8.51 -11.98
C ARG A 115 11.68 -7.81 -10.68
N ILE A 116 12.62 -7.12 -10.04
CA ILE A 116 12.31 -6.15 -8.99
C ILE A 116 11.55 -4.99 -9.64
N GLY A 117 10.48 -4.54 -9.00
CA GLY A 117 9.75 -3.35 -9.43
C GLY A 117 10.57 -2.09 -9.17
N GLU A 118 10.39 -1.09 -9.99
CA GLU A 118 10.97 0.23 -9.78
C GLU A 118 9.93 1.16 -9.13
N PRO A 119 10.32 2.23 -8.42
CA PRO A 119 9.40 3.21 -7.87
C PRO A 119 8.38 3.71 -8.90
N GLN A 120 8.81 3.85 -10.15
CA GLN A 120 7.98 4.30 -11.25
C GLN A 120 6.79 3.38 -11.53
N ASP A 121 6.91 2.07 -11.32
CA ASP A 121 5.78 1.13 -11.47
C ASP A 121 4.65 1.48 -10.49
N VAL A 122 5.00 1.92 -9.27
CA VAL A 122 4.02 2.34 -8.25
C VAL A 122 3.46 3.73 -8.55
N VAL A 123 4.30 4.65 -9.04
CA VAL A 123 3.90 6.03 -9.40
C VAL A 123 2.81 6.03 -10.47
N TYR A 124 2.92 5.21 -11.50
CA TYR A 124 1.88 5.12 -12.55
C TYR A 124 0.53 4.65 -11.99
N ALA A 125 0.54 3.67 -11.09
CA ALA A 125 -0.69 3.23 -10.42
C ALA A 125 -1.29 4.32 -9.52
N ALA A 126 -0.44 5.07 -8.78
CA ALA A 126 -0.88 6.18 -7.95
C ALA A 126 -1.48 7.31 -8.78
N LEU A 127 -0.84 7.68 -9.88
CA LEU A 127 -1.32 8.72 -10.79
C LEU A 127 -2.69 8.34 -11.38
N PHE A 128 -2.83 7.10 -11.87
CA PHE A 128 -4.10 6.57 -12.37
C PHE A 128 -5.21 6.65 -11.31
N LEU A 129 -4.97 6.16 -10.10
CA LEU A 129 -5.98 6.17 -9.03
C LEU A 129 -6.30 7.58 -8.51
N ALA A 130 -5.38 8.53 -8.65
CA ALA A 130 -5.60 9.92 -8.28
C ALA A 130 -6.31 10.74 -9.36
N SER A 131 -6.29 10.29 -10.62
CA SER A 131 -6.87 10.99 -11.77
C SER A 131 -8.35 10.64 -12.00
N ASP A 132 -9.00 11.41 -12.89
CA ASP A 132 -10.38 11.17 -13.32
C ASP A 132 -10.52 9.92 -14.19
N GLU A 133 -9.43 9.38 -14.73
CA GLU A 133 -9.43 8.10 -15.46
C GLU A 133 -9.92 6.93 -14.60
N SER A 134 -9.81 7.05 -13.28
CA SER A 134 -10.31 6.08 -12.31
C SER A 134 -11.62 6.51 -11.60
N ALA A 135 -12.43 7.36 -12.24
CA ALA A 135 -13.63 7.94 -11.62
C ALA A 135 -14.65 6.91 -11.09
N LEU A 136 -14.70 5.71 -11.65
CA LEU A 136 -15.57 4.61 -11.19
C LEU A 136 -14.86 3.62 -10.24
N ILE A 137 -13.64 3.93 -9.80
CA ILE A 137 -12.83 3.03 -8.97
C ILE A 137 -12.70 3.62 -7.56
N THR A 138 -13.30 2.96 -6.57
CA THR A 138 -13.19 3.30 -5.15
C THR A 138 -13.29 2.03 -4.28
N GLY A 139 -12.67 2.03 -3.11
CA GLY A 139 -12.64 0.90 -2.18
C GLY A 139 -11.79 -0.29 -2.64
N THR A 140 -11.03 -0.13 -3.73
CA THR A 140 -10.16 -1.20 -4.26
C THR A 140 -8.78 -1.19 -3.63
N ASP A 141 -8.11 -2.33 -3.73
CA ASP A 141 -6.68 -2.47 -3.47
C ASP A 141 -5.97 -2.99 -4.73
N LEU A 142 -5.20 -2.12 -5.35
CA LEU A 142 -4.49 -2.38 -6.60
C LEU A 142 -3.10 -2.97 -6.31
N GLY A 143 -2.89 -4.22 -6.70
CA GLY A 143 -1.57 -4.87 -6.62
C GLY A 143 -0.62 -4.33 -7.68
N VAL A 144 0.59 -3.90 -7.25
CA VAL A 144 1.72 -3.57 -8.12
C VAL A 144 2.88 -4.47 -7.70
N ASP A 145 2.77 -5.75 -8.01
CA ASP A 145 3.52 -6.81 -7.35
C ASP A 145 4.11 -7.87 -8.30
N GLY A 146 4.06 -7.61 -9.60
CA GLY A 146 4.54 -8.56 -10.60
C GLY A 146 3.76 -9.88 -10.63
N GLY A 147 2.52 -9.89 -10.09
CA GLY A 147 1.67 -11.08 -10.01
C GLY A 147 1.97 -11.99 -8.80
N THR A 148 2.66 -11.49 -7.77
CA THR A 148 2.97 -12.23 -6.54
C THR A 148 1.73 -12.79 -5.83
N LEU A 149 0.62 -12.05 -5.87
CA LEU A 149 -0.64 -12.45 -5.23
C LEU A 149 -1.50 -13.37 -6.09
N ALA A 150 -1.16 -13.53 -7.36
CA ALA A 150 -1.88 -14.40 -8.31
C ALA A 150 -1.21 -15.78 -8.49
N ALA A 151 0.01 -15.99 -7.95
CA ALA A 151 0.83 -17.19 -8.10
C ALA A 151 0.81 -18.09 -6.87
#